data_9f769eb0784a48f05eadfa267e0dcc4e
#
_entry.id   9f769eb0784a48f05eadfa267e0dcc4e
#
_cell.length_a   1.000
_cell.length_b   1.000
_cell.length_c   1.000
_cell.angle_alpha   90.00
_cell.angle_beta   90.00
_cell.angle_gamma   90.00
#
_symmetry.space_group_name_H-M   'P 1'
#
loop_
_entity.id
_entity.type
_entity.pdbx_description
1 polymer ?
#
loop_
_entity_poly.entity_id
_entity_poly.type
_entity_poly.pdbx_seq_one_letter_code
_entity_poly.pdbx_strand_id
1 'polypeptide(L)'
;MKRKILSMVLLGIMVLGVSGTANAKSKKKYLKTNVSTKNNSYIGVNKAIAIALKKVPGANQSHVYDVHLDRENGRMVYEGEIYYNGWEYEFDIDAVTGEIVKWKSERD
;
A
#
# COMPACT_ATOMS: atom_id res chain seq x y z
N MET A 1 -18.12 12.21 -3.03
CA MET A 1 -17.62 13.07 -2.30
C MET A 1 -16.29 12.90 -1.74
N LYS A 2 -16.03 11.97 -1.06
CA LYS A 2 -14.77 11.79 -0.46
C LYS A 2 -13.83 11.07 -1.30
N ARG A 3 -13.80 11.32 -2.54
CA ARG A 3 -12.88 10.62 -3.39
C ARG A 3 -11.55 11.25 -3.58
N LYS A 4 -11.27 12.30 -2.88
CA LYS A 4 -10.00 12.94 -2.97
C LYS A 4 -8.88 12.02 -2.73
N ILE A 5 -9.06 11.11 -1.87
CA ILE A 5 -8.00 10.20 -1.55
C ILE A 5 -7.64 9.40 -2.75
N LEU A 6 -8.62 9.00 -3.50
CA LEU A 6 -8.38 8.21 -4.68
C LEU A 6 -7.57 8.96 -5.69
N SER A 7 -7.80 10.22 -5.80
CA SER A 7 -7.10 11.01 -6.78
C SER A 7 -5.62 10.94 -6.56
N MET A 8 -5.22 10.98 -5.34
CA MET A 8 -3.83 10.96 -5.05
C MET A 8 -3.21 9.68 -5.48
N VAL A 9 -3.90 8.64 -5.26
CA VAL A 9 -3.39 7.34 -5.59
C VAL A 9 -3.16 7.27 -7.08
N LEU A 10 -4.08 7.82 -7.82
CA LEU A 10 -3.97 7.79 -9.24
C LEU A 10 -2.70 8.43 -9.71
N LEU A 11 -2.35 9.52 -9.14
CA LEU A 11 -1.15 10.20 -9.51
C LEU A 11 0.04 9.28 -9.35
N GLY A 12 0.08 8.65 -8.26
CA GLY A 12 1.19 7.79 -7.97
C GLY A 12 1.32 6.71 -9.02
N ILE A 13 0.20 6.17 -9.38
CA ILE A 13 0.19 5.10 -10.32
C ILE A 13 0.73 5.54 -11.65
N MET A 14 0.34 6.69 -12.09
CA MET A 14 0.80 7.17 -13.34
C MET A 14 2.29 7.21 -13.40
N VAL A 15 2.87 7.75 -12.42
CA VAL A 15 4.28 7.87 -12.38
C VAL A 15 4.91 6.51 -12.51
N LEU A 16 4.44 5.60 -11.75
CA LEU A 16 4.94 4.26 -11.79
C LEU A 16 4.79 3.64 -13.14
N GLY A 17 3.65 3.74 -13.65
CA GLY A 17 3.36 3.14 -14.92
C GLY A 17 4.38 3.53 -15.93
N VAL A 18 4.73 4.73 -15.92
CA VAL A 18 5.68 5.22 -16.86
C VAL A 18 7.02 4.57 -16.73
N SER A 19 7.63 4.75 -15.63
CA SER A 19 8.93 4.19 -15.45
C SER A 19 8.88 2.70 -15.35
N GLY A 20 7.93 2.22 -14.67
CA GLY A 20 7.84 0.81 -14.47
C GLY A 20 7.86 0.00 -15.73
N THR A 21 7.16 0.45 -16.69
CA THR A 21 7.03 -0.29 -17.88
C THR A 21 8.37 -0.58 -18.49
N ALA A 22 9.13 0.41 -18.66
CA ALA A 22 10.41 0.26 -19.28
C ALA A 22 11.25 -0.77 -18.60
N ASN A 23 11.35 -0.68 -17.37
CA ASN A 23 12.19 -1.58 -16.63
C ASN A 23 11.58 -2.88 -16.20
N ALA A 24 10.35 -2.94 -16.27
CA ALA A 24 9.67 -4.15 -15.89
C ALA A 24 10.32 -5.43 -16.33
N LYS A 25 10.63 -5.57 -17.55
CA LYS A 25 11.25 -6.75 -18.03
C LYS A 25 12.50 -7.11 -17.33
N SER A 26 13.43 -6.28 -17.38
CA SER A 26 14.69 -6.60 -16.77
C SER A 26 14.51 -6.90 -15.32
N LYS A 27 13.67 -6.22 -14.69
CA LYS A 27 13.45 -6.47 -13.31
C LYS A 27 12.98 -7.84 -13.01
N LYS A 28 12.18 -8.35 -13.81
CA LYS A 28 11.70 -9.68 -13.62
C LYS A 28 12.78 -10.64 -13.26
N LYS A 29 13.79 -10.71 -13.99
CA LYS A 29 14.85 -11.60 -13.71
C LYS A 29 15.46 -11.32 -12.39
N TYR A 30 15.80 -10.15 -12.17
CA TYR A 30 16.43 -9.80 -10.94
C TYR A 30 15.57 -10.19 -9.81
N LEU A 31 14.36 -9.83 -9.89
CA LEU A 31 13.44 -10.12 -8.83
C LEU A 31 13.52 -11.53 -8.35
N LYS A 32 13.60 -12.44 -9.25
CA LYS A 32 13.67 -13.80 -8.87
C LYS A 32 14.76 -14.00 -7.88
N THR A 33 15.89 -13.63 -8.22
CA THR A 33 17.01 -13.84 -7.38
C THR A 33 16.94 -12.96 -6.18
N ASN A 34 16.78 -11.72 -6.39
CA ASN A 34 16.76 -10.80 -5.32
C ASN A 34 15.62 -10.97 -4.39
N VAL A 35 14.54 -11.33 -4.92
CA VAL A 35 13.38 -11.50 -4.12
C VAL A 35 13.65 -12.26 -2.85
N SER A 36 14.34 -13.34 -2.96
CA SER A 36 14.57 -14.12 -1.79
C SER A 36 15.20 -13.26 -0.72
N THR A 37 16.12 -12.46 -1.06
CA THR A 37 16.77 -11.63 -0.09
C THR A 37 15.90 -10.49 0.31
N LYS A 38 15.29 -9.88 -0.64
CA LYS A 38 14.46 -8.77 -0.34
C LYS A 38 13.29 -9.14 0.48
N ASN A 39 12.75 -10.25 0.24
CA ASN A 39 11.61 -10.68 1.01
C ASN A 39 11.82 -10.53 2.48
N ASN A 40 13.02 -10.67 2.89
CA ASN A 40 13.30 -10.56 4.28
C ASN A 40 13.07 -9.15 4.73
N SER A 41 13.17 -8.23 3.80
CA SER A 41 13.02 -6.86 4.16
C SER A 41 11.57 -6.46 4.25
N TYR A 42 10.76 -6.91 3.32
CA TYR A 42 9.38 -6.49 3.31
C TYR A 42 8.44 -7.49 3.96
N ILE A 43 7.47 -6.97 4.69
CA ILE A 43 6.54 -7.83 5.40
C ILE A 43 5.49 -8.45 4.50
N GLY A 44 5.25 -7.88 3.35
CA GLY A 44 4.28 -8.44 2.43
C GLY A 44 2.93 -7.74 2.52
N VAL A 45 2.24 -7.69 1.41
CA VAL A 45 0.96 -7.01 1.35
C VAL A 45 -0.10 -7.63 2.27
N ASN A 46 -0.12 -8.91 2.39
CA ASN A 46 -1.13 -9.54 3.23
C ASN A 46 -0.94 -9.16 4.69
N LYS A 47 0.28 -9.10 5.13
CA LYS A 47 0.55 -8.76 6.50
C LYS A 47 0.19 -7.31 6.71
N ALA A 48 0.47 -6.45 5.75
CA ALA A 48 0.16 -5.05 5.88
C ALA A 48 -1.34 -4.87 6.00
N ILE A 49 -2.11 -5.61 5.21
CA ILE A 49 -3.54 -5.53 5.27
C ILE A 49 -4.04 -5.95 6.64
N ALA A 50 -3.47 -7.01 7.17
CA ALA A 50 -3.88 -7.51 8.47
C ALA A 50 -3.63 -6.45 9.54
N ILE A 51 -2.50 -5.77 9.45
CA ILE A 51 -2.16 -4.76 10.41
C ILE A 51 -3.16 -3.61 10.34
N ALA A 52 -3.49 -3.19 9.13
CA ALA A 52 -4.43 -2.09 8.98
C ALA A 52 -5.82 -2.49 9.50
N LEU A 53 -6.24 -3.70 9.21
CA LEU A 53 -7.56 -4.13 9.62
C LEU A 53 -7.74 -4.20 11.13
N LYS A 54 -6.66 -4.35 11.84
CA LYS A 54 -6.76 -4.39 13.28
C LYS A 54 -7.25 -3.07 13.84
N LYS A 55 -7.03 -2.01 13.10
CA LYS A 55 -7.46 -0.71 13.56
C LYS A 55 -8.94 -0.45 13.25
N VAL A 56 -9.57 -1.32 12.50
CA VAL A 56 -10.96 -1.10 12.13
C VAL A 56 -11.76 -2.35 12.46
N PRO A 57 -12.11 -2.52 13.71
CA PRO A 57 -12.85 -3.70 14.15
C PRO A 57 -14.10 -3.93 13.33
N GLY A 58 -14.29 -5.11 12.88
CA GLY A 58 -15.45 -5.44 12.08
C GLY A 58 -15.16 -5.47 10.59
N ALA A 59 -14.12 -4.81 10.16
CA ALA A 59 -13.81 -4.76 8.73
C ALA A 59 -13.00 -6.01 8.37
N ASN A 60 -13.06 -6.38 7.10
CA ASN A 60 -12.28 -7.51 6.65
C ASN A 60 -11.69 -7.18 5.28
N GLN A 61 -11.03 -8.11 4.66
CA GLN A 61 -10.37 -7.87 3.40
C GLN A 61 -11.26 -7.30 2.32
N SER A 62 -12.51 -7.62 2.31
CA SER A 62 -13.38 -7.11 1.28
C SER A 62 -13.55 -5.59 1.38
N HIS A 63 -13.14 -5.01 2.48
CA HIS A 63 -13.28 -3.57 2.65
C HIS A 63 -11.98 -2.83 2.32
N VAL A 64 -10.96 -3.56 1.92
CA VAL A 64 -9.66 -2.96 1.63
C VAL A 64 -9.49 -2.72 0.14
N TYR A 65 -8.99 -1.54 -0.20
CA TYR A 65 -8.81 -1.19 -1.60
C TYR A 65 -7.44 -0.59 -1.89
N ASP A 66 -7.00 -0.80 -3.13
CA ASP A 66 -5.79 -0.15 -3.61
C ASP A 66 -4.53 -0.26 -2.75
N VAL A 67 -4.24 -1.43 -2.27
CA VAL A 67 -3.04 -1.58 -1.47
C VAL A 67 -1.87 -1.81 -2.40
N HIS A 68 -0.84 -1.03 -2.27
CA HIS A 68 0.34 -1.18 -3.12
C HIS A 68 1.57 -0.58 -2.45
N LEU A 69 2.73 -0.92 -2.95
CA LEU A 69 3.96 -0.39 -2.41
C LEU A 69 4.20 0.99 -2.98
N ASP A 70 4.69 1.88 -2.16
CA ASP A 70 4.97 3.21 -2.63
C ASP A 70 6.13 3.76 -1.80
N ARG A 71 6.77 4.77 -2.31
CA ARG A 71 7.88 5.36 -1.59
C ARG A 71 7.43 6.67 -0.98
N GLU A 72 7.56 6.79 0.33
CA GLU A 72 7.15 8.00 1.00
C GLU A 72 8.28 8.49 1.89
N ASN A 73 8.75 9.69 1.62
CA ASN A 73 9.81 10.28 2.42
C ASN A 73 11.01 9.35 2.58
N GLY A 74 11.38 8.73 1.47
CA GLY A 74 12.56 7.90 1.53
C GLY A 74 12.39 6.51 2.06
N ARG A 75 11.19 6.13 2.43
CA ARG A 75 10.98 4.77 2.94
C ARG A 75 9.88 4.11 2.11
N MET A 76 9.94 2.82 2.04
CA MET A 76 8.93 2.09 1.30
C MET A 76 7.78 1.77 2.24
N VAL A 77 6.57 1.99 1.77
CA VAL A 77 5.39 1.70 2.58
C VAL A 77 4.35 0.99 1.73
N TYR A 78 3.41 0.33 2.41
CA TYR A 78 2.27 -0.24 1.75
C TYR A 78 1.17 0.79 2.00
N GLU A 79 0.69 1.37 0.92
CA GLU A 79 -0.33 2.39 1.02
C GLU A 79 -1.66 1.80 0.61
N GLY A 80 -2.71 2.12 1.31
CA GLY A 80 -4.00 1.57 0.95
C GLY A 80 -5.14 2.28 1.64
N GLU A 81 -6.34 1.79 1.39
CA GLU A 81 -7.54 2.39 1.94
C GLU A 81 -8.50 1.33 2.44
N ILE A 82 -9.30 1.68 3.43
CA ILE A 82 -10.34 0.81 3.92
C ILE A 82 -11.62 1.62 3.92
N TYR A 83 -12.69 1.04 3.37
CA TYR A 83 -13.98 1.70 3.40
C TYR A 83 -14.89 0.81 4.21
N TYR A 84 -15.33 1.29 5.34
CA TYR A 84 -16.16 0.46 6.17
C TYR A 84 -17.13 1.29 7.00
N ASN A 85 -18.37 0.88 6.99
CA ASN A 85 -19.38 1.50 7.82
C ASN A 85 -19.46 3.02 7.69
N GLY A 86 -19.34 3.52 6.47
CA GLY A 86 -19.45 4.95 6.26
C GLY A 86 -18.18 5.74 6.55
N TRP A 87 -17.09 5.04 6.79
CA TRP A 87 -15.83 5.69 7.02
C TRP A 87 -14.81 5.30 5.98
N GLU A 88 -13.90 6.21 5.70
CA GLU A 88 -12.80 5.94 4.80
C GLU A 88 -11.54 6.09 5.61
N TYR A 89 -10.66 5.11 5.51
CA TYR A 89 -9.39 5.16 6.23
C TYR A 89 -8.28 5.05 5.21
N GLU A 90 -7.26 5.88 5.37
CA GLU A 90 -6.14 5.85 4.46
C GLU A 90 -4.93 5.52 5.29
N PHE A 91 -4.12 4.57 4.89
CA PHE A 91 -2.98 4.19 5.69
C PHE A 91 -1.70 3.98 4.91
N ASP A 92 -0.57 4.15 5.59
CA ASP A 92 0.72 3.89 5.05
C ASP A 92 1.36 3.04 6.13
N ILE A 93 1.85 1.88 5.76
CA ILE A 93 2.49 0.99 6.70
C ILE A 93 3.91 0.72 6.23
N ASP A 94 4.88 0.93 7.09
CA ASP A 94 6.27 0.73 6.73
C ASP A 94 6.44 -0.69 6.22
N ALA A 95 6.96 -0.83 5.03
CA ALA A 95 7.06 -2.13 4.40
C ALA A 95 8.05 -3.06 5.08
N VAL A 96 8.94 -2.52 5.81
CA VAL A 96 9.93 -3.33 6.51
C VAL A 96 9.54 -3.67 7.92
N THR A 97 9.12 -2.69 8.68
CA THR A 97 8.80 -2.91 10.08
C THR A 97 7.34 -3.22 10.38
N GLY A 98 6.44 -2.83 9.50
CA GLY A 98 5.04 -3.06 9.75
C GLY A 98 4.44 -1.94 10.59
N GLU A 99 5.20 -0.92 10.86
CA GLU A 99 4.71 0.17 11.65
C GLU A 99 3.76 1.05 10.84
N ILE A 100 2.65 1.48 11.42
CA ILE A 100 1.73 2.36 10.73
C ILE A 100 2.31 3.75 10.84
N VAL A 101 2.71 4.30 9.71
CA VAL A 101 3.31 5.63 9.70
C VAL A 101 2.34 6.72 9.28
N LYS A 102 1.16 6.35 8.83
CA LYS A 102 0.18 7.33 8.48
C LYS A 102 -1.19 6.70 8.63
N TRP A 103 -2.11 7.41 9.24
CA TRP A 103 -3.46 6.90 9.38
C TRP A 103 -4.42 8.09 9.36
N LYS A 104 -5.32 8.09 8.40
CA LYS A 104 -6.27 9.17 8.30
C LYS A 104 -7.66 8.56 8.22
N SER A 105 -8.62 9.15 8.86
CA SER A 105 -9.97 8.64 8.75
C SER A 105 -10.88 9.80 8.44
N GLU A 106 -11.87 9.54 7.63
CA GLU A 106 -12.79 10.56 7.24
C GLU A 106 -14.15 9.95 7.08
N ARG A 107 -15.16 10.65 7.58
CA ARG A 107 -16.50 10.13 7.52
C ARG A 107 -17.06 10.43 6.16
N ASP A 108 -17.69 9.46 5.59
CA ASP A 108 -18.22 9.62 4.23
C ASP A 108 -19.64 10.19 4.27
#